data_585488338021242a31ef697a03419dab
#
_entry.id   585488338021242a31ef697a03419dab
#
_cell.length_a   1.000
_cell.length_b   1.000
_cell.length_c   1.000
_cell.angle_alpha   90.00
_cell.angle_beta   90.00
_cell.angle_gamma   90.00
#
_symmetry.space_group_name_H-M   'P 1'
#
loop_
_entity.id
_entity.type
_entity.pdbx_description
1 polymer ?
#
loop_
_entity_poly.entity_id
_entity_poly.type
_entity_poly.pdbx_seq_one_letter_code
_entity_poly.pdbx_strand_id
1 'polypeptide(L)'
;AIESRGFVFASAVSYILKKPFIMLRKKNKLPADVHSIDFELEYGTATIEVHKDSLDENDNVLIIDDLIATGGTAEAATKLVEISKSKVTAFIFVINLFDLGGSDNLVKNNYKVENLIDFPGH
;
A
#
# COMPACT_ATOMS: atom_id res chain seq x y z
N ALA A 1 2.63 -1.10 4.92
CA ALA A 1 1.17 -1.31 4.97
C ALA A 1 0.43 0.02 5.08
N ILE A 2 -0.86 0.01 4.72
CA ILE A 2 -1.67 1.22 4.64
C ILE A 2 -2.65 1.26 5.81
N GLU A 3 -2.76 2.44 6.45
CA GLU A 3 -3.66 2.67 7.59
C GLU A 3 -5.11 2.37 7.20
N SER A 4 -5.82 1.59 7.98
CA SER A 4 -5.36 1.02 9.24
C SER A 4 -5.41 -0.51 9.25
N ARG A 5 -6.33 -1.13 8.53
CA ARG A 5 -6.53 -2.58 8.58
C ARG A 5 -5.35 -3.38 8.05
N GLY A 6 -4.60 -2.83 7.09
CA GLY A 6 -3.38 -3.45 6.59
C GLY A 6 -2.32 -3.66 7.67
N PHE A 7 -2.31 -2.82 8.69
CA PHE A 7 -1.33 -2.91 9.78
C PHE A 7 -1.45 -4.21 10.57
N VAL A 8 -2.66 -4.74 10.71
CA VAL A 8 -2.91 -6.00 11.43
C VAL A 8 -2.13 -7.15 10.77
N PHE A 9 -2.22 -7.24 9.44
CA PHE A 9 -1.54 -8.29 8.68
C PHE A 9 -0.04 -8.04 8.57
N ALA A 10 0.34 -6.82 8.25
CA ALA A 10 1.74 -6.47 8.02
C ALA A 10 2.58 -6.59 9.29
N SER A 11 2.04 -6.27 10.46
CA SER A 11 2.77 -6.42 11.71
C SER A 11 3.11 -7.88 11.99
N ALA A 12 2.18 -8.79 11.74
CA ALA A 12 2.40 -10.22 11.90
C ALA A 12 3.43 -10.76 10.89
N VAL A 13 3.32 -10.34 9.63
CA VAL A 13 4.27 -10.72 8.57
C VAL A 13 5.67 -10.21 8.89
N SER A 14 5.78 -8.95 9.33
CA SER A 14 7.04 -8.33 9.73
C SER A 14 7.72 -9.14 10.84
N TYR A 15 6.96 -9.53 11.85
CA TYR A 15 7.47 -10.34 12.96
C TYR A 15 7.98 -11.71 12.48
N ILE A 16 7.19 -12.40 11.65
CA ILE A 16 7.53 -13.74 11.15
C ILE A 16 8.76 -13.70 10.24
N LEU A 17 8.83 -12.72 9.35
CA LEU A 17 9.91 -12.59 8.37
C LEU A 17 11.13 -11.85 8.92
N LYS A 18 11.03 -11.27 10.11
CA LYS A 18 12.09 -10.44 10.72
C LYS A 18 12.51 -9.30 9.79
N LYS A 19 11.53 -8.62 9.22
CA LYS A 19 11.69 -7.46 8.34
C LYS A 19 11.05 -6.22 8.95
N PRO A 20 11.54 -5.02 8.62
CA PRO A 20 10.93 -3.79 9.11
C PRO A 20 9.47 -3.64 8.68
N PHE A 21 8.70 -2.99 9.54
CA PHE A 21 7.33 -2.62 9.27
C PHE A 21 7.24 -1.10 9.10
N ILE A 22 6.81 -0.66 7.93
CA ILE A 22 6.68 0.75 7.58
C ILE A 22 5.20 1.09 7.44
N MET A 23 4.76 2.11 8.17
CA MET A 23 3.36 2.54 8.17
C MET A 23 3.15 3.67 7.17
N LEU A 24 2.23 3.48 6.22
CA LEU A 24 1.68 4.55 5.40
C LEU A 24 0.43 5.05 6.11
N ARG A 25 0.44 6.29 6.57
CA ARG A 25 -0.61 6.81 7.44
C ARG A 25 -1.35 7.98 6.82
N LYS A 26 -2.58 8.19 7.30
CA LYS A 26 -3.38 9.36 6.94
C LYS A 26 -2.67 10.64 7.42
N LYS A 27 -3.00 11.73 6.76
CA LYS A 27 -2.41 13.06 7.02
C LYS A 27 -2.36 13.42 8.52
N ASN A 28 -1.26 14.01 8.92
CA ASN A 28 -1.03 14.55 10.27
C ASN A 28 -0.97 13.50 11.40
N LYS A 29 -0.70 12.25 11.06
CA LYS A 29 -0.57 11.17 12.05
C LYS A 29 0.87 10.84 12.39
N LEU A 30 1.81 11.18 11.53
CA LEU A 30 3.23 10.90 11.72
C LEU A 30 3.94 12.09 12.36
N PRO A 31 4.78 11.86 13.37
CA PRO A 31 5.37 12.95 14.16
C PRO A 31 6.61 13.62 13.56
N ALA A 32 7.21 13.07 12.53
CA ALA A 32 8.44 13.60 11.92
C ALA A 32 8.19 14.02 10.47
N ASP A 33 9.25 14.43 9.77
CA ASP A 33 9.16 14.84 8.38
C ASP A 33 8.65 13.71 7.49
N VAL A 34 7.75 14.04 6.58
CA VAL A 34 7.05 13.07 5.74
C VAL A 34 7.12 13.40 4.27
N HIS A 35 7.03 12.36 3.44
CA HIS A 35 6.57 12.48 2.06
C HIS A 35 5.06 12.26 2.07
N SER A 36 4.34 13.04 1.28
CA SER A 36 2.87 12.99 1.20
C SER A 36 2.43 12.83 -0.23
N ILE A 37 1.33 12.13 -0.43
CA ILE A 37 0.64 12.03 -1.72
C ILE A 37 -0.85 12.23 -1.51
N ASP A 38 -1.46 13.06 -2.35
CA ASP A 38 -2.91 13.20 -2.41
C ASP A 38 -3.45 12.27 -3.49
N PHE A 39 -4.60 11.67 -3.24
CA PHE A 39 -5.28 10.84 -4.22
C PHE A 39 -6.79 10.99 -4.11
N GLU A 40 -7.46 10.78 -5.23
CA GLU A 40 -8.90 10.95 -5.31
C GLU A 40 -9.61 9.70 -4.82
N LEU A 41 -10.67 9.92 -4.04
CA LEU A 41 -11.65 8.93 -3.65
C LEU A 41 -12.94 9.20 -4.41
N GLU A 42 -13.88 8.26 -4.34
CA GLU A 42 -15.22 8.45 -4.91
C GLU A 42 -15.91 9.71 -4.36
N TYR A 43 -15.67 10.05 -3.11
CA TYR A 43 -16.33 11.15 -2.40
C TYR A 43 -15.36 12.21 -1.88
N GLY A 44 -14.27 12.47 -2.57
CA GLY A 44 -13.33 13.49 -2.16
C GLY A 44 -11.88 13.12 -2.38
N THR A 45 -11.00 13.75 -1.62
CA THR A 45 -9.56 13.55 -1.70
C THR A 45 -9.03 13.03 -0.37
N ALA A 46 -8.10 12.11 -0.42
CA ALA A 46 -7.38 11.63 0.75
C ALA A 46 -5.89 11.88 0.59
N THR A 47 -5.17 11.91 1.69
CA THR A 47 -3.72 12.06 1.72
C THR A 47 -3.14 10.93 2.55
N ILE A 48 -2.10 10.29 2.03
CA ILE A 48 -1.30 9.35 2.81
C ILE A 48 0.14 9.83 2.88
N GLU A 49 0.81 9.47 3.96
CA GLU A 49 2.14 9.96 4.29
C GLU A 49 3.04 8.83 4.76
N VAL A 50 4.33 8.98 4.50
CA VAL A 50 5.37 8.08 5.02
C VAL A 50 6.52 8.94 5.57
N HIS A 51 7.16 8.53 6.65
CA HIS A 51 8.35 9.20 7.15
C HIS A 51 9.45 9.22 6.10
N LYS A 52 10.09 10.36 5.89
CA LYS A 52 11.16 10.53 4.89
C LYS A 52 12.33 9.59 5.09
N ASP A 53 12.65 9.25 6.32
CA ASP A 53 13.79 8.41 6.68
C ASP A 53 13.46 6.92 6.80
N SER A 54 12.20 6.54 6.55
CA SER A 54 11.78 5.14 6.66
C SER A 54 12.20 4.26 5.50
N LEU A 55 12.35 4.84 4.31
CA LEU A 55 12.66 4.13 3.08
C LEU A 55 13.81 4.82 2.33
N ASP A 56 14.64 4.05 1.67
CA ASP A 56 15.72 4.57 0.82
C ASP A 56 15.84 3.77 -0.49
N GLU A 57 16.79 4.15 -1.33
CA GLU A 57 16.96 3.60 -2.68
C GLU A 57 17.35 2.11 -2.71
N ASN A 58 17.79 1.55 -1.59
CA ASN A 58 18.19 0.15 -1.49
C ASN A 58 17.04 -0.75 -1.03
N ASP A 59 15.90 -0.18 -0.67
CA ASP A 59 14.79 -0.95 -0.13
C ASP A 59 13.93 -1.57 -1.23
N ASN A 60 13.61 -2.83 -1.04
CA ASN A 60 12.60 -3.55 -1.81
C ASN A 60 11.37 -3.68 -0.94
N VAL A 61 10.26 -3.11 -1.39
CA VAL A 61 9.07 -2.94 -0.57
C VAL A 61 7.97 -3.91 -0.99
N LEU A 62 7.44 -4.63 -0.02
CA LEU A 62 6.22 -5.41 -0.16
C LEU A 62 5.08 -4.57 0.45
N ILE A 63 4.07 -4.27 -0.34
CA ILE A 63 2.89 -3.54 0.13
C ILE A 63 1.81 -4.55 0.51
N ILE A 64 1.32 -4.45 1.74
CA ILE A 64 0.30 -5.34 2.28
C ILE A 64 -0.92 -4.52 2.69
N ASP A 65 -2.09 -4.95 2.25
CA ASP A 65 -3.35 -4.36 2.70
C ASP A 65 -4.42 -5.45 2.84
N ASP A 66 -5.49 -5.13 3.52
CA ASP A 66 -6.58 -6.09 3.73
C ASP A 66 -7.41 -6.32 2.47
N LEU A 67 -7.59 -5.28 1.66
CA LEU A 67 -8.52 -5.34 0.53
C LEU A 67 -8.05 -4.46 -0.62
N ILE A 68 -8.24 -4.93 -1.84
CA ILE A 68 -8.13 -4.10 -3.03
C ILE A 68 -9.49 -4.04 -3.74
N ALA A 69 -9.93 -2.82 -4.02
CA ALA A 69 -11.16 -2.53 -4.78
C ALA A 69 -10.78 -1.94 -6.14
N THR A 70 -10.85 -0.64 -6.28
CA THR A 70 -10.47 0.05 -7.52
C THR A 70 -8.97 0.24 -7.70
N GLY A 71 -8.21 0.17 -6.62
CA GLY A 71 -6.75 0.28 -6.65
C GLY A 71 -6.18 1.66 -6.39
N GLY A 72 -7.01 2.67 -6.15
CA GLY A 72 -6.54 4.03 -5.93
C GLY A 72 -5.57 4.17 -4.76
N THR A 73 -5.87 3.52 -3.65
CA THR A 73 -5.00 3.51 -2.47
C THR A 73 -3.67 2.81 -2.75
N ALA A 74 -3.72 1.68 -3.47
CA ALA A 74 -2.51 0.95 -3.85
C ALA A 74 -1.61 1.77 -4.78
N GLU A 75 -2.20 2.49 -5.73
CA GLU A 75 -1.45 3.39 -6.61
C GLU A 75 -0.80 4.54 -5.84
N ALA A 76 -1.51 5.13 -4.89
CA ALA A 76 -0.97 6.17 -4.03
C ALA A 76 0.20 5.66 -3.19
N ALA A 77 0.08 4.46 -2.62
CA ALA A 77 1.16 3.81 -1.87
C ALA A 77 2.39 3.59 -2.76
N THR A 78 2.19 3.15 -3.99
CA THR A 78 3.27 2.97 -4.97
C THR A 78 4.01 4.28 -5.21
N LYS A 79 3.29 5.38 -5.42
CA LYS A 79 3.90 6.70 -5.64
C LYS A 79 4.72 7.16 -4.43
N LEU A 80 4.25 6.91 -3.22
CA LEU A 80 5.02 7.24 -2.01
C LEU A 80 6.32 6.45 -1.92
N VAL A 81 6.27 5.17 -2.22
CA VAL A 81 7.47 4.32 -2.24
C VAL A 81 8.46 4.84 -3.29
N GLU A 82 8.00 5.19 -4.46
CA GLU A 82 8.83 5.72 -5.55
C GLU A 82 9.43 7.10 -5.23
N ILE A 83 8.68 7.98 -4.57
CA ILE A 83 9.20 9.27 -4.09
C ILE A 83 10.38 9.06 -3.14
N SER A 84 10.33 8.03 -2.33
CA SER A 84 11.43 7.64 -1.43
C SER A 84 12.58 6.95 -2.16
N LYS A 85 12.49 6.80 -3.48
CA LYS A 85 13.45 6.11 -4.36
C LYS A 85 13.59 4.62 -4.08
N SER A 86 12.66 4.06 -3.35
CA SER A 86 12.56 2.63 -3.10
C SER A 86 11.77 1.95 -4.22
N LYS A 87 11.81 0.63 -4.26
CA LYS A 87 11.13 -0.14 -5.29
C LYS A 87 10.02 -0.98 -4.69
N VAL A 88 8.84 -0.94 -5.31
CA VAL A 88 7.76 -1.88 -4.97
C VAL A 88 8.05 -3.21 -5.67
N THR A 89 8.22 -4.25 -4.88
CA THR A 89 8.50 -5.60 -5.37
C THR A 89 7.22 -6.37 -5.65
N ALA A 90 6.23 -6.24 -4.75
CA ALA A 90 4.97 -6.97 -4.86
C ALA A 90 3.89 -6.35 -3.98
N PHE A 91 2.66 -6.75 -4.24
CA PHE A 91 1.50 -6.44 -3.40
C PHE A 91 0.88 -7.74 -2.90
N ILE A 92 0.41 -7.72 -1.68
CA ILE A 92 -0.42 -8.80 -1.11
C ILE A 92 -1.69 -8.19 -0.54
N PHE A 93 -2.84 -8.71 -0.98
CA PHE A 93 -4.14 -8.34 -0.45
C PHE A 93 -4.85 -9.59 0.08
N VAL A 94 -5.51 -9.46 1.22
CA VAL A 94 -6.29 -10.57 1.75
C VAL A 94 -7.52 -10.78 0.86
N ILE A 95 -8.21 -9.70 0.52
CA ILE A 95 -9.43 -9.75 -0.29
C ILE A 95 -9.25 -8.94 -1.57
N ASN A 96 -9.52 -9.58 -2.70
CA ASN A 96 -9.60 -8.93 -4.00
C ASN A 96 -11.07 -8.83 -4.42
N LEU A 97 -11.58 -7.62 -4.57
CA LEU A 97 -12.89 -7.38 -5.18
C LEU A 97 -12.69 -7.36 -6.69
N PHE A 98 -12.68 -8.53 -7.30
CA PHE A 98 -12.12 -8.79 -8.62
C PHE A 98 -12.79 -8.02 -9.76
N ASP A 99 -14.07 -7.71 -9.65
CA ASP A 99 -14.82 -7.00 -10.68
C ASP A 99 -14.64 -5.47 -10.64
N LEU A 100 -13.92 -4.94 -9.66
CA LEU A 100 -13.60 -3.51 -9.58
C LEU A 100 -12.26 -3.15 -10.24
N GLY A 101 -11.49 -4.14 -10.68
CA GLY A 101 -10.37 -3.96 -11.59
C GLY A 101 -9.03 -3.51 -10.98
N GLY A 102 -8.96 -3.26 -9.68
CA GLY A 102 -7.73 -2.73 -9.08
C GLY A 102 -6.55 -3.68 -9.19
N SER A 103 -6.74 -4.95 -8.86
CA SER A 103 -5.69 -5.96 -8.97
C SER A 103 -5.23 -6.15 -10.42
N ASP A 104 -6.16 -6.26 -11.35
CA ASP A 104 -5.84 -6.41 -12.78
C ASP A 104 -5.05 -5.22 -13.30
N ASN A 105 -5.37 -4.02 -12.84
CA ASN A 105 -4.63 -2.81 -13.22
C ASN A 105 -3.18 -2.83 -12.72
N LEU A 106 -2.95 -3.29 -11.51
CA LEU A 106 -1.59 -3.45 -10.97
C LEU A 106 -0.79 -4.47 -11.79
N VAL A 107 -1.39 -5.59 -12.13
CA VAL A 107 -0.77 -6.63 -12.97
C VAL A 107 -0.43 -6.06 -14.35
N LYS A 108 -1.35 -5.30 -14.94
CA LYS A 108 -1.13 -4.62 -16.24
C LYS A 108 0.07 -3.68 -16.20
N ASN A 109 0.33 -3.06 -15.05
CA ASN A 109 1.47 -2.16 -14.85
C ASN A 109 2.73 -2.90 -14.41
N ASN A 110 2.78 -4.21 -14.61
CA ASN A 110 3.93 -5.09 -14.36
C ASN A 110 4.27 -5.28 -12.87
N TYR A 111 3.32 -5.08 -11.97
CA TYR A 111 3.51 -5.41 -10.56
C TYR A 111 3.09 -6.84 -10.30
N LYS A 112 3.82 -7.50 -9.41
CA LYS A 112 3.44 -8.81 -8.89
C LYS A 112 2.37 -8.61 -7.82
N VAL A 113 1.24 -9.29 -7.95
CA VAL A 113 0.11 -9.19 -7.01
C VAL A 113 -0.33 -10.58 -6.58
N GLU A 114 -0.43 -10.76 -5.27
CA GLU A 114 -0.98 -11.98 -4.68
C GLU A 114 -2.25 -11.62 -3.90
N ASN A 115 -3.33 -12.31 -4.19
CA ASN A 115 -4.61 -12.15 -3.50
C ASN A 115 -4.97 -13.49 -2.84
N LEU A 116 -5.42 -13.46 -1.59
CA LEU A 116 -5.74 -14.68 -0.87
C LEU A 116 -7.15 -15.18 -1.18
N ILE A 117 -8.11 -14.25 -1.27
CA ILE A 117 -9.53 -14.57 -1.48
C ILE A 117 -10.11 -13.57 -2.47
N ASP A 118 -10.90 -14.07 -3.42
CA ASP A 118 -11.62 -13.24 -4.38
C ASP A 118 -13.09 -13.15 -4.02
N PHE A 119 -13.65 -11.94 -4.07
CA PHE A 119 -15.09 -11.68 -3.90
C PHE A 119 -15.57 -10.69 -4.97
N PRO A 120 -16.87 -10.74 -5.33
CA PRO A 120 -17.44 -9.69 -6.16
C PRO A 120 -17.53 -8.38 -5.39
N GLY A 121 -17.37 -7.25 -6.08
CA GLY A 121 -17.37 -5.91 -5.48
C GLY A 121 -18.76 -5.32 -5.22
N HIS A 122 -19.81 -6.13 -5.39
CA HIS A 122 -21.19 -5.68 -5.20
C HIS A 122 -22.14 -6.85 -4.91
#